data_06b9f6323c709e9d5a980a1db97e0797
#
_entry.id   06b9f6323c709e9d5a980a1db97e0797
#
_cell.length_a   1.000
_cell.length_b   1.000
_cell.length_c   1.000
_cell.angle_alpha   90.00
_cell.angle_beta   90.00
_cell.angle_gamma   90.00
#
_symmetry.space_group_name_H-M   'P 1'
#
loop_
_entity.id
_entity.type
_entity.pdbx_description
1 polymer ?
#
loop_
_entity_poly.entity_id
_entity_poly.type
_entity_poly.pdbx_seq_one_letter_code
_entity_poly.pdbx_strand_id
1 'polypeptide(L)'
;MHLTRREFAKGLGLGAGSFALSPLLHQMEAHAAGRAEGFPRRFVFVVKSSGLTPEGIRPEGIEVGDGSRLLDLKLKDYNLPHTMRSLDPFKDDMMILEGLSGCNFQGNHSSYYGALSCHHSPEKPAAATLDCMLGELNPAPFNNYGFSPNGHSIGNNYGPTVQDTAVFPRISAYGQNKPMPYQASAEKAYRQLFGSALDLKTGGKKEFSLDSNLLDFLKDDAKRLAKRISQEEREKLDHYLAAFDSVRARNDELVGMKEAVRKNAPEFSNQYASTVFTDRVSVFFDLASAALITGLTNTISIRADWLSVKYATFGFKRTSVHDIGHQKVTDNGLKRAEARDVIRKFQVEQIAKLAKRLKSVPEGDGTMLDNTMIIYFSDTGEAHHSQRREWPFVVVGGRGHKMKIAGRYLRYPKYTNEGHKTIGNWYNTILQANGGPNQDHFGQMDAKLKDLDLRGPLSELTV
;
A
#
# COMPACT_ATOMS: atom_id res chain seq x y z
N MET A 1 10.87 35.18 -5.17
CA MET A 1 12.04 35.43 -4.35
C MET A 1 13.09 34.39 -4.66
N HIS A 2 14.16 34.74 -5.40
CA HIS A 2 15.17 33.74 -5.80
C HIS A 2 16.22 33.65 -4.69
N LEU A 3 16.21 32.54 -3.94
CA LEU A 3 17.27 32.21 -2.99
C LEU A 3 18.50 31.70 -3.77
N THR A 4 19.67 32.28 -3.50
CA THR A 4 20.93 31.83 -4.08
C THR A 4 21.45 30.58 -3.34
N ARG A 5 22.22 29.70 -4.01
CA ARG A 5 22.86 28.52 -3.39
C ARG A 5 23.66 28.84 -2.12
N ARG A 6 24.20 30.09 -2.00
CA ARG A 6 25.01 30.53 -0.89
C ARG A 6 24.17 30.95 0.34
N GLU A 7 22.94 31.43 0.13
CA GLU A 7 21.99 31.78 1.21
C GLU A 7 21.37 30.51 1.78
N PHE A 8 21.15 29.51 0.93
CA PHE A 8 20.69 28.15 1.33
C PHE A 8 21.73 27.45 2.24
N ALA A 9 23.02 27.48 1.88
CA ALA A 9 24.09 26.88 2.69
C ALA A 9 24.27 27.55 4.06
N LYS A 10 23.97 28.85 4.21
CA LYS A 10 24.01 29.55 5.49
C LYS A 10 22.85 29.25 6.42
N GLY A 11 21.68 28.86 5.87
CA GLY A 11 20.50 28.40 6.63
C GLY A 11 20.65 27.04 7.29
N LEU A 12 21.55 26.21 6.80
CA LEU A 12 21.79 24.83 7.29
C LEU A 12 22.57 24.78 8.63
N GLY A 13 23.08 25.92 9.12
CA GLY A 13 23.90 25.99 10.34
C GLY A 13 23.14 26.09 11.66
N LEU A 14 21.82 26.16 11.70
CA LEU A 14 21.04 26.37 12.92
C LEU A 14 20.07 25.22 13.19
N GLY A 15 20.41 24.41 14.15
CA GLY A 15 19.89 23.09 14.52
C GLY A 15 18.41 22.93 14.91
N ALA A 16 17.47 23.78 14.51
CA ALA A 16 16.04 23.60 14.73
C ALA A 16 15.22 23.52 13.44
N GLY A 17 15.82 23.83 12.27
CA GLY A 17 15.12 23.91 10.97
C GLY A 17 15.04 22.59 10.18
N SER A 18 15.71 21.52 10.60
CA SER A 18 15.89 20.33 9.77
C SER A 18 14.65 19.41 9.67
N PHE A 19 13.63 19.61 10.51
CA PHE A 19 12.36 18.87 10.38
C PHE A 19 11.51 19.32 9.18
N ALA A 20 11.66 20.58 8.77
CA ALA A 20 10.93 21.17 7.65
C ALA A 20 11.62 20.99 6.30
N LEU A 21 12.86 20.49 6.26
CA LEU A 21 13.69 20.52 5.04
C LEU A 21 13.69 19.24 4.22
N SER A 22 13.34 18.07 4.79
CA SER A 22 13.28 16.81 4.03
C SER A 22 12.24 16.87 2.89
N PRO A 23 11.01 17.32 3.13
CA PRO A 23 10.03 17.53 2.05
C PRO A 23 10.46 18.60 1.05
N LEU A 24 11.15 19.66 1.52
CA LEU A 24 11.66 20.73 0.66
C LEU A 24 12.80 20.26 -0.26
N LEU A 25 13.68 19.42 0.25
CA LEU A 25 14.77 18.82 -0.54
C LEU A 25 14.20 17.91 -1.62
N HIS A 26 13.22 17.07 -1.30
CA HIS A 26 12.52 16.23 -2.31
C HIS A 26 11.77 17.07 -3.34
N GLN A 27 11.17 18.19 -2.92
CA GLN A 27 10.52 19.12 -3.85
C GLN A 27 11.55 19.78 -4.79
N MET A 28 12.71 20.16 -4.27
CA MET A 28 13.80 20.73 -5.09
C MET A 28 14.40 19.70 -6.06
N GLU A 29 14.55 18.46 -5.62
CA GLU A 29 15.00 17.35 -6.49
C GLU A 29 13.96 16.98 -7.54
N ALA A 30 12.67 16.97 -7.19
CA ALA A 30 11.57 16.78 -8.14
C ALA A 30 11.51 17.91 -9.17
N HIS A 31 11.71 19.17 -8.75
CA HIS A 31 11.81 20.33 -9.64
C HIS A 31 13.05 20.26 -10.56
N ALA A 32 14.21 19.90 -10.00
CA ALA A 32 15.44 19.75 -10.76
C ALA A 32 15.37 18.59 -11.79
N ALA A 33 14.56 17.58 -11.50
CA ALA A 33 14.32 16.44 -12.37
C ALA A 33 13.17 16.66 -13.38
N GLY A 34 12.58 17.88 -13.45
CA GLY A 34 11.42 18.19 -14.30
C GLY A 34 10.14 17.44 -13.93
N ARG A 35 10.05 16.94 -12.70
CA ARG A 35 8.87 16.24 -12.17
C ARG A 35 7.82 17.25 -11.69
N ALA A 36 6.56 16.83 -11.67
CA ALA A 36 5.40 17.68 -11.43
C ALA A 36 5.53 18.61 -10.20
N GLU A 37 4.93 19.79 -10.27
CA GLU A 37 4.85 20.76 -9.17
C GLU A 37 4.11 20.15 -7.98
N GLY A 38 4.68 20.28 -6.76
CA GLY A 38 4.04 19.89 -5.50
C GLY A 38 4.79 18.82 -4.71
N PHE A 39 4.20 18.45 -3.58
CA PHE A 39 4.73 17.36 -2.73
C PHE A 39 4.46 15.99 -3.35
N PRO A 40 5.32 14.98 -3.08
CA PRO A 40 5.09 13.62 -3.55
C PRO A 40 3.74 13.09 -3.06
N ARG A 41 2.97 12.50 -3.96
CA ARG A 41 1.73 11.81 -3.58
C ARG A 41 2.05 10.40 -3.16
N ARG A 42 1.52 10.01 -2.01
CA ARG A 42 1.85 8.73 -1.38
C ARG A 42 0.62 7.85 -1.23
N PHE A 43 0.85 6.55 -1.30
CA PHE A 43 -0.22 5.56 -1.21
C PHE A 43 0.18 4.43 -0.27
N VAL A 44 -0.76 4.03 0.59
CA VAL A 44 -0.61 2.86 1.45
C VAL A 44 -1.82 1.96 1.27
N PHE A 45 -1.62 0.80 0.67
CA PHE A 45 -2.65 -0.22 0.51
C PHE A 45 -2.56 -1.20 1.67
N VAL A 46 -3.59 -1.25 2.51
CA VAL A 46 -3.69 -2.20 3.63
C VAL A 46 -4.72 -3.25 3.26
N VAL A 47 -4.24 -4.42 2.87
CA VAL A 47 -5.07 -5.48 2.30
C VAL A 47 -5.25 -6.60 3.32
N LYS A 48 -6.49 -6.79 3.77
CA LYS A 48 -6.86 -7.92 4.63
C LYS A 48 -7.46 -9.09 3.82
N SER A 49 -7.53 -10.27 4.40
CA SER A 49 -8.26 -11.41 3.84
C SER A 49 -9.65 -11.60 4.47
N SER A 50 -10.39 -12.56 3.94
CA SER A 50 -11.66 -13.06 4.54
C SER A 50 -12.81 -12.05 4.62
N GLY A 51 -12.81 -11.02 3.76
CA GLY A 51 -13.86 -10.01 3.66
C GLY A 51 -13.75 -8.85 4.66
N LEU A 52 -14.25 -7.70 4.23
CA LEU A 52 -14.48 -6.51 5.06
C LEU A 52 -15.98 -6.21 5.02
N THR A 53 -16.70 -6.58 6.09
CA THR A 53 -18.17 -6.41 6.12
C THR A 53 -18.55 -4.93 6.21
N PRO A 54 -19.49 -4.44 5.36
CA PRO A 54 -19.97 -3.07 5.42
C PRO A 54 -20.46 -2.66 6.81
N GLU A 55 -21.23 -3.52 7.48
CA GLU A 55 -21.78 -3.27 8.81
C GLU A 55 -20.71 -2.99 9.87
N GLY A 56 -19.50 -3.51 9.66
CA GLY A 56 -18.40 -3.32 10.59
C GLY A 56 -17.61 -2.02 10.39
N ILE A 57 -17.86 -1.29 9.30
CA ILE A 57 -17.19 -0.02 8.99
C ILE A 57 -18.17 1.14 8.81
N ARG A 58 -19.45 0.85 8.53
CA ARG A 58 -20.49 1.86 8.32
C ARG A 58 -20.73 2.63 9.60
N PRO A 59 -20.76 3.98 9.54
CA PRO A 59 -21.12 4.80 10.69
C PRO A 59 -22.49 4.45 11.27
N GLU A 60 -22.59 4.54 12.60
CA GLU A 60 -23.79 4.20 13.35
C GLU A 60 -24.97 5.11 12.94
N GLY A 61 -26.14 4.53 12.77
CA GLY A 61 -27.37 5.28 12.41
C GLY A 61 -27.55 5.54 10.91
N ILE A 62 -26.60 5.15 10.05
CA ILE A 62 -26.81 5.26 8.60
C ILE A 62 -27.69 4.11 8.11
N GLU A 63 -28.87 4.47 7.64
CA GLU A 63 -29.80 3.55 6.99
C GLU A 63 -29.58 3.55 5.48
N VAL A 64 -29.32 2.39 4.91
CA VAL A 64 -29.06 2.22 3.47
C VAL A 64 -30.33 1.95 2.66
N GLY A 65 -31.46 1.82 3.31
CA GLY A 65 -32.75 1.54 2.69
C GLY A 65 -32.73 0.28 1.81
N ASP A 66 -33.41 0.35 0.67
CA ASP A 66 -33.40 -0.71 -0.36
C ASP A 66 -32.08 -0.75 -1.16
N GLY A 67 -31.23 0.27 -0.98
CA GLY A 67 -29.94 0.42 -1.66
C GLY A 67 -30.04 0.82 -3.13
N SER A 68 -31.14 1.43 -3.54
CA SER A 68 -31.33 1.92 -4.91
C SER A 68 -30.70 3.28 -5.17
N ARG A 69 -30.36 4.03 -4.12
CA ARG A 69 -29.89 5.42 -4.20
C ARG A 69 -28.43 5.58 -3.82
N LEU A 70 -27.80 6.58 -4.43
CA LEU A 70 -26.51 7.10 -4.00
C LEU A 70 -26.72 7.80 -2.63
N LEU A 71 -25.87 7.46 -1.67
CA LEU A 71 -25.75 8.18 -0.39
C LEU A 71 -24.42 8.92 -0.37
N ASP A 72 -24.47 10.21 -0.05
CA ASP A 72 -23.29 11.06 0.10
C ASP A 72 -23.49 11.92 1.36
N LEU A 73 -22.89 11.49 2.45
CA LEU A 73 -23.13 12.01 3.79
C LEU A 73 -21.82 12.50 4.42
N LYS A 74 -21.94 13.52 5.29
CA LYS A 74 -20.78 14.03 6.03
C LYS A 74 -20.49 13.12 7.24
N LEU A 75 -19.29 12.54 7.31
CA LEU A 75 -18.89 11.64 8.40
C LEU A 75 -18.95 12.28 9.78
N LYS A 76 -18.76 13.59 9.89
CA LYS A 76 -18.83 14.33 11.16
C LYS A 76 -20.17 14.20 11.87
N ASP A 77 -21.25 13.97 11.12
CA ASP A 77 -22.62 13.91 11.65
C ASP A 77 -22.96 12.53 12.25
N TYR A 78 -22.01 11.57 12.17
CA TYR A 78 -22.22 10.19 12.60
C TYR A 78 -21.08 9.68 13.48
N ASN A 79 -21.35 8.69 14.33
CA ASN A 79 -20.32 7.99 15.08
C ASN A 79 -19.75 6.84 14.27
N LEU A 80 -18.44 6.65 14.33
CA LEU A 80 -17.83 5.45 13.78
C LEU A 80 -18.18 4.24 14.65
N PRO A 81 -18.33 3.03 14.07
CA PRO A 81 -18.56 1.81 14.86
C PRO A 81 -17.37 1.55 15.80
N HIS A 82 -17.62 0.85 16.89
CA HIS A 82 -16.65 0.64 17.98
C HIS A 82 -15.28 0.11 17.49
N THR A 83 -15.25 -0.67 16.41
CA THR A 83 -14.02 -1.18 15.79
C THR A 83 -13.22 -0.14 15.02
N MET A 84 -13.84 1.00 14.71
CA MET A 84 -13.26 2.06 13.90
C MET A 84 -12.94 3.33 14.71
N ARG A 85 -13.28 3.37 16.01
CA ARG A 85 -13.16 4.59 16.85
C ARG A 85 -11.75 5.16 16.96
N SER A 86 -10.71 4.36 16.77
CA SER A 86 -9.34 4.89 16.70
C SER A 86 -9.12 5.84 15.52
N LEU A 87 -10.01 5.86 14.53
CA LEU A 87 -10.03 6.81 13.41
C LEU A 87 -10.90 8.05 13.66
N ASP A 88 -11.60 8.19 14.80
CA ASP A 88 -12.40 9.38 15.10
C ASP A 88 -11.62 10.71 14.94
N PRO A 89 -10.32 10.81 15.34
CA PRO A 89 -9.54 12.03 15.13
C PRO A 89 -9.27 12.38 13.65
N PHE A 90 -9.60 11.48 12.73
CA PHE A 90 -9.35 11.61 11.29
C PHE A 90 -10.65 11.71 10.48
N LYS A 91 -11.83 11.83 11.11
CA LYS A 91 -13.12 11.87 10.40
C LYS A 91 -13.16 12.91 9.29
N ASP A 92 -12.57 14.09 9.52
CA ASP A 92 -12.52 15.16 8.51
C ASP A 92 -11.52 14.88 7.39
N ASP A 93 -10.62 13.91 7.57
CA ASP A 93 -9.57 13.52 6.62
C ASP A 93 -9.83 12.14 6.00
N MET A 94 -11.00 11.54 6.19
CA MET A 94 -11.27 10.19 5.72
C MET A 94 -12.55 10.06 4.90
N MET A 95 -12.65 8.95 4.17
CA MET A 95 -13.85 8.52 3.47
C MET A 95 -14.13 7.05 3.76
N ILE A 96 -15.41 6.72 3.90
CA ILE A 96 -15.89 5.33 3.84
C ILE A 96 -16.65 5.20 2.53
N LEU A 97 -16.29 4.22 1.71
CA LEU A 97 -16.85 4.00 0.37
C LEU A 97 -17.45 2.59 0.30
N GLU A 98 -18.74 2.52 -0.02
CA GLU A 98 -19.51 1.29 -0.16
C GLU A 98 -20.28 1.25 -1.48
N GLY A 99 -20.87 0.10 -1.82
CA GLY A 99 -21.73 -0.06 -2.99
C GLY A 99 -20.99 -0.31 -4.30
N LEU A 100 -19.68 -0.59 -4.25
CA LEU A 100 -18.93 -0.96 -5.45
C LEU A 100 -18.90 -2.48 -5.63
N SER A 101 -18.75 -2.95 -6.87
CA SER A 101 -18.58 -4.39 -7.15
C SER A 101 -17.29 -4.71 -7.88
N GLY A 102 -16.87 -5.97 -7.79
CA GLY A 102 -15.75 -6.55 -8.53
C GLY A 102 -16.09 -7.96 -9.03
N CYS A 103 -17.33 -8.18 -9.48
CA CYS A 103 -17.88 -9.52 -9.77
C CYS A 103 -17.22 -10.26 -10.91
N ASN A 104 -16.51 -9.57 -11.81
CA ASN A 104 -15.79 -10.18 -12.92
C ASN A 104 -14.50 -10.91 -12.49
N PHE A 105 -14.15 -10.90 -11.20
CA PHE A 105 -12.98 -11.60 -10.69
C PHE A 105 -13.38 -12.94 -10.08
N GLN A 106 -12.75 -14.00 -10.55
CA GLN A 106 -12.96 -15.30 -9.96
C GLN A 106 -12.07 -15.50 -8.75
N GLY A 107 -12.58 -16.11 -7.73
CA GLY A 107 -11.88 -16.53 -6.54
C GLY A 107 -12.88 -16.98 -5.49
N ASN A 108 -12.50 -17.89 -4.62
CA ASN A 108 -13.34 -18.35 -3.54
C ASN A 108 -13.11 -17.52 -2.28
N HIS A 109 -11.88 -17.51 -1.78
CA HIS A 109 -11.49 -16.83 -0.56
C HIS A 109 -10.64 -15.56 -0.80
N SER A 110 -10.25 -15.30 -2.05
CA SER A 110 -9.46 -14.17 -2.48
C SER A 110 -9.66 -13.92 -3.96
N SER A 111 -9.60 -12.68 -4.40
CA SER A 111 -9.52 -12.32 -5.82
C SER A 111 -8.07 -12.20 -6.32
N TYR A 112 -7.12 -12.44 -5.41
CA TYR A 112 -5.69 -12.40 -5.71
C TYR A 112 -5.28 -11.08 -6.37
N TYR A 113 -4.51 -11.12 -7.47
CA TYR A 113 -4.14 -9.92 -8.23
C TYR A 113 -5.34 -9.12 -8.74
N GLY A 114 -6.50 -9.78 -8.93
CA GLY A 114 -7.73 -9.14 -9.36
C GLY A 114 -8.22 -8.06 -8.41
N ALA A 115 -7.90 -8.18 -7.12
CA ALA A 115 -8.27 -7.18 -6.11
C ALA A 115 -7.67 -5.80 -6.39
N LEU A 116 -6.52 -5.72 -7.06
CA LEU A 116 -5.84 -4.47 -7.40
C LEU A 116 -5.62 -4.26 -8.91
N SER A 117 -5.87 -5.27 -9.76
CA SER A 117 -5.75 -5.13 -11.22
C SER A 117 -7.08 -5.06 -11.95
N CYS A 118 -8.19 -5.42 -11.29
CA CYS A 118 -9.49 -5.60 -11.94
C CYS A 118 -9.47 -6.59 -13.11
N HIS A 119 -8.58 -7.59 -13.07
CA HIS A 119 -8.50 -8.69 -14.03
C HIS A 119 -8.67 -10.05 -13.34
N HIS A 120 -9.23 -10.99 -14.03
CA HIS A 120 -9.23 -12.39 -13.57
C HIS A 120 -7.80 -12.95 -13.59
N SER A 121 -7.17 -13.06 -12.42
CA SER A 121 -5.73 -13.34 -12.28
C SER A 121 -5.43 -14.18 -11.02
N PRO A 122 -5.93 -15.46 -10.92
CA PRO A 122 -5.77 -16.23 -9.69
C PRO A 122 -4.34 -16.78 -9.50
N GLU A 123 -3.67 -17.19 -10.57
CA GLU A 123 -2.36 -17.86 -10.52
C GLU A 123 -1.23 -16.90 -10.89
N LYS A 124 -1.39 -16.23 -12.01
CA LYS A 124 -0.40 -15.32 -12.58
C LYS A 124 -1.05 -13.95 -12.82
N PRO A 125 -0.34 -12.86 -12.62
CA PRO A 125 -0.90 -11.55 -12.92
C PRO A 125 -1.15 -11.39 -14.41
N ALA A 126 -2.36 -10.94 -14.75
CA ALA A 126 -2.73 -10.64 -16.14
C ALA A 126 -2.32 -9.22 -16.55
N ALA A 127 -2.18 -8.31 -15.60
CA ALA A 127 -1.82 -6.90 -15.82
C ALA A 127 -1.09 -6.32 -14.60
N ALA A 128 -0.58 -5.09 -14.74
CA ALA A 128 -0.10 -4.31 -13.62
C ALA A 128 -1.25 -4.00 -12.64
N THR A 129 -0.93 -3.94 -11.36
CA THR A 129 -1.87 -3.58 -10.30
C THR A 129 -1.80 -2.08 -10.02
N LEU A 130 -2.88 -1.52 -9.48
CA LEU A 130 -3.00 -0.09 -9.21
C LEU A 130 -1.85 0.46 -8.36
N ASP A 131 -1.47 -0.24 -7.30
CA ASP A 131 -0.37 0.14 -6.43
C ASP A 131 0.97 0.24 -7.18
N CYS A 132 1.28 -0.73 -8.06
CA CYS A 132 2.48 -0.70 -8.87
C CYS A 132 2.46 0.44 -9.89
N MET A 133 1.32 0.69 -10.55
CA MET A 133 1.17 1.80 -11.48
C MET A 133 1.34 3.16 -10.78
N LEU A 134 0.79 3.32 -9.58
CA LEU A 134 0.94 4.55 -8.78
C LEU A 134 2.39 4.75 -8.31
N GLY A 135 3.11 3.68 -8.01
CA GLY A 135 4.52 3.76 -7.68
C GLY A 135 5.39 4.21 -8.86
N GLU A 136 5.06 3.78 -10.08
CA GLU A 136 5.73 4.26 -11.30
C GLU A 136 5.43 5.74 -11.58
N LEU A 137 4.20 6.20 -11.31
CA LEU A 137 3.81 7.60 -11.46
C LEU A 137 4.43 8.52 -10.38
N ASN A 138 4.76 7.96 -9.23
CA ASN A 138 5.33 8.69 -8.08
C ASN A 138 6.66 8.05 -7.66
N PRO A 139 7.70 8.13 -8.49
CA PRO A 139 8.96 7.43 -8.27
C PRO A 139 9.66 7.85 -6.99
N ALA A 140 10.39 6.91 -6.39
CA ALA A 140 11.23 7.05 -5.23
C ALA A 140 12.32 5.97 -5.32
N PRO A 141 13.34 5.95 -4.43
CA PRO A 141 14.37 4.90 -4.41
C PRO A 141 13.79 3.47 -4.50
N PHE A 142 12.68 3.26 -3.82
CA PHE A 142 11.85 2.08 -3.98
C PHE A 142 10.48 2.52 -4.53
N ASN A 143 10.23 2.37 -5.82
CA ASN A 143 8.96 2.77 -6.44
C ASN A 143 7.75 2.16 -5.71
N ASN A 144 7.89 0.89 -5.31
CA ASN A 144 6.90 0.17 -4.49
C ASN A 144 7.61 -0.64 -3.42
N TYR A 145 7.02 -0.74 -2.25
CA TYR A 145 7.50 -1.63 -1.21
C TYR A 145 6.36 -2.45 -0.60
N GLY A 146 6.50 -3.77 -0.61
CA GLY A 146 5.49 -4.70 -0.09
C GLY A 146 5.91 -5.32 1.24
N PHE A 147 4.99 -5.34 2.22
CA PHE A 147 5.15 -6.01 3.51
C PHE A 147 4.14 -7.14 3.69
N SER A 148 4.63 -8.33 4.08
CA SER A 148 3.79 -9.49 4.36
C SER A 148 4.16 -10.12 5.71
N PRO A 149 3.58 -9.66 6.82
CA PRO A 149 3.92 -10.16 8.16
C PRO A 149 3.65 -11.65 8.37
N ASN A 150 2.85 -12.29 7.54
CA ASN A 150 2.55 -13.73 7.62
C ASN A 150 3.59 -14.64 6.96
N GLY A 151 4.54 -14.11 6.18
CA GLY A 151 5.63 -14.88 5.62
C GLY A 151 5.24 -15.94 4.58
N HIS A 152 4.01 -15.91 4.03
CA HIS A 152 3.53 -16.92 3.10
C HIS A 152 3.56 -16.47 1.65
N SER A 153 4.12 -17.31 0.80
CA SER A 153 3.71 -17.43 -0.59
C SER A 153 2.45 -18.29 -0.67
N ILE A 154 1.49 -17.90 -1.50
CA ILE A 154 0.30 -18.73 -1.73
C ILE A 154 0.74 -20.03 -2.38
N GLY A 155 0.26 -21.15 -1.83
CA GLY A 155 0.61 -22.50 -2.25
C GLY A 155 1.33 -23.33 -1.17
N ASN A 156 1.93 -22.70 -0.19
CA ASN A 156 2.53 -23.40 0.95
C ASN A 156 1.62 -23.29 2.17
N ASN A 157 0.99 -24.39 2.53
CA ASN A 157 0.11 -24.49 3.72
C ASN A 157 0.89 -24.52 5.05
N TYR A 158 2.18 -24.20 5.03
CA TYR A 158 3.04 -24.27 6.20
C TYR A 158 3.19 -22.89 6.83
N GLY A 159 3.18 -22.86 8.15
CA GLY A 159 3.23 -21.64 8.95
C GLY A 159 4.42 -20.73 8.61
N PRO A 160 4.39 -19.46 9.04
CA PRO A 160 5.42 -18.52 8.72
C PRO A 160 6.75 -18.99 9.29
N THR A 161 7.73 -19.21 8.41
CA THR A 161 9.11 -19.26 8.86
C THR A 161 9.60 -17.82 8.91
N VAL A 162 10.12 -17.39 10.05
CA VAL A 162 10.75 -16.06 10.23
C VAL A 162 11.91 -15.85 9.23
N GLN A 163 12.30 -16.90 8.55
CA GLN A 163 13.42 -16.95 7.59
C GLN A 163 13.01 -16.54 6.16
N ASP A 164 11.71 -16.56 5.81
CA ASP A 164 11.27 -16.15 4.49
C ASP A 164 11.53 -14.66 4.31
N THR A 165 12.34 -14.32 3.33
CA THR A 165 12.79 -12.96 3.08
C THR A 165 11.90 -12.22 2.10
N ALA A 166 11.53 -12.90 1.03
CA ALA A 166 10.64 -12.42 -0.01
C ALA A 166 9.57 -13.47 -0.29
N VAL A 167 8.32 -13.00 -0.33
CA VAL A 167 7.15 -13.82 -0.61
C VAL A 167 6.29 -13.18 -1.68
N PHE A 168 5.48 -13.97 -2.37
CA PHE A 168 4.56 -13.50 -3.40
C PHE A 168 3.11 -13.72 -2.92
N PRO A 169 2.49 -12.74 -2.24
CA PRO A 169 1.14 -12.88 -1.68
C PRO A 169 0.03 -12.80 -2.74
N ARG A 170 0.38 -12.78 -4.02
CA ARG A 170 -0.53 -12.69 -5.18
C ARG A 170 -1.47 -11.47 -5.13
N ILE A 171 -1.00 -10.33 -4.63
CA ILE A 171 -1.80 -9.10 -4.53
C ILE A 171 -1.32 -8.05 -5.55
N SER A 172 -0.01 -7.84 -5.66
CA SER A 172 0.59 -6.78 -6.47
C SER A 172 1.45 -7.35 -7.58
N ALA A 173 1.47 -6.66 -8.72
CA ALA A 173 2.25 -7.03 -9.89
C ALA A 173 2.65 -5.81 -10.72
N TYR A 174 3.87 -5.81 -11.24
CA TYR A 174 4.38 -4.79 -12.15
C TYR A 174 3.83 -4.92 -13.58
N GLY A 175 3.16 -6.01 -13.90
CA GLY A 175 2.62 -6.28 -15.23
C GLY A 175 2.28 -7.75 -15.42
N GLN A 176 1.92 -8.10 -16.64
CA GLN A 176 1.63 -9.48 -17.00
C GLN A 176 2.82 -10.41 -16.66
N ASN A 177 2.56 -11.47 -15.91
CA ASN A 177 3.55 -12.44 -15.44
C ASN A 177 4.71 -11.84 -14.62
N LYS A 178 4.56 -10.63 -14.07
CA LYS A 178 5.57 -9.94 -13.26
C LYS A 178 5.04 -9.69 -11.84
N PRO A 179 4.94 -10.71 -10.98
CA PRO A 179 4.48 -10.54 -9.62
C PRO A 179 5.46 -9.68 -8.80
N MET A 180 4.92 -8.82 -7.94
CA MET A 180 5.72 -8.02 -7.03
C MET A 180 6.08 -8.84 -5.78
N PRO A 181 7.36 -8.92 -5.39
CA PRO A 181 7.76 -9.55 -4.14
C PRO A 181 7.47 -8.65 -2.94
N TYR A 182 7.07 -9.27 -1.83
CA TYR A 182 6.87 -8.62 -0.53
C TYR A 182 7.92 -9.09 0.45
N GLN A 183 8.37 -8.20 1.33
CA GLN A 183 9.30 -8.54 2.40
C GLN A 183 8.55 -9.13 3.60
N ALA A 184 8.96 -10.33 4.02
CA ALA A 184 8.35 -11.05 5.13
C ALA A 184 9.17 -10.97 6.43
N SER A 185 10.46 -10.65 6.35
CA SER A 185 11.33 -10.45 7.50
C SER A 185 11.45 -8.96 7.84
N ALA A 186 11.02 -8.57 9.03
CA ALA A 186 11.12 -7.19 9.49
C ALA A 186 12.59 -6.74 9.63
N GLU A 187 13.48 -7.63 10.09
CA GLU A 187 14.91 -7.35 10.18
C GLU A 187 15.54 -7.07 8.81
N LYS A 188 15.22 -7.91 7.81
CA LYS A 188 15.74 -7.71 6.44
C LYS A 188 15.13 -6.48 5.79
N ALA A 189 13.84 -6.20 6.02
CA ALA A 189 13.21 -4.97 5.58
C ALA A 189 13.91 -3.74 6.18
N TYR A 190 14.21 -3.76 7.47
CA TYR A 190 14.93 -2.70 8.15
C TYR A 190 16.33 -2.48 7.54
N ARG A 191 17.09 -3.54 7.34
CA ARG A 191 18.42 -3.48 6.72
C ARG A 191 18.36 -2.98 5.28
N GLN A 192 17.39 -3.43 4.51
CA GLN A 192 17.20 -3.02 3.12
C GLN A 192 16.82 -1.54 2.98
N LEU A 193 15.93 -1.05 3.84
CA LEU A 193 15.44 0.33 3.80
C LEU A 193 16.44 1.32 4.44
N PHE A 194 17.06 0.96 5.55
CA PHE A 194 17.79 1.90 6.40
C PHE A 194 19.27 1.54 6.57
N GLY A 195 19.69 0.32 6.22
CA GLY A 195 21.02 -0.20 6.55
C GLY A 195 22.19 0.59 5.96
N SER A 196 22.04 1.08 4.73
CA SER A 196 23.05 1.88 4.04
C SER A 196 23.32 3.24 4.72
N ALA A 197 22.29 3.82 5.34
CA ALA A 197 22.37 5.12 5.99
C ALA A 197 22.83 5.04 7.46
N LEU A 198 22.57 3.91 8.13
CA LEU A 198 22.82 3.77 9.56
C LEU A 198 24.23 3.27 9.90
N ASP A 199 25.10 3.01 8.90
CA ASP A 199 26.47 2.45 9.09
C ASP A 199 26.47 1.27 10.06
N LEU A 200 25.50 0.36 9.92
CA LEU A 200 25.40 -0.80 10.80
C LEU A 200 26.72 -1.60 10.72
N LYS A 201 27.46 -1.63 11.83
CA LYS A 201 28.81 -2.20 11.93
C LYS A 201 28.92 -3.70 11.57
N THR A 202 27.78 -4.36 11.40
CA THR A 202 27.70 -5.76 10.97
C THR A 202 27.35 -5.83 9.48
N GLY A 203 28.39 -5.85 8.62
CA GLY A 203 28.26 -6.26 7.21
C GLY A 203 27.83 -5.18 6.21
N GLY A 204 27.03 -4.18 6.59
CA GLY A 204 26.39 -3.28 5.64
C GLY A 204 27.33 -2.48 4.72
N LYS A 205 28.44 -1.94 5.24
CA LYS A 205 29.45 -1.27 4.39
C LYS A 205 30.20 -2.25 3.47
N LYS A 206 30.47 -3.47 3.97
CA LYS A 206 31.14 -4.51 3.18
C LYS A 206 30.22 -5.11 2.13
N GLU A 207 28.96 -5.39 2.49
CA GLU A 207 27.96 -5.87 1.52
C GLU A 207 27.65 -4.82 0.46
N PHE A 208 27.43 -3.56 0.85
CA PHE A 208 27.12 -2.47 -0.08
C PHE A 208 28.30 -2.19 -1.05
N SER A 209 29.55 -2.17 -0.53
CA SER A 209 30.73 -1.99 -1.37
C SER A 209 31.04 -3.23 -2.21
N LEU A 210 30.76 -4.43 -1.71
CA LEU A 210 30.88 -5.68 -2.45
C LEU A 210 29.82 -5.77 -3.55
N ASP A 211 28.57 -5.40 -3.27
CA ASP A 211 27.49 -5.37 -4.27
C ASP A 211 27.79 -4.36 -5.37
N SER A 212 28.27 -3.17 -5.04
CA SER A 212 28.65 -2.15 -6.02
C SER A 212 29.84 -2.60 -6.89
N ASN A 213 30.88 -3.15 -6.27
CA ASN A 213 32.05 -3.69 -6.99
C ASN A 213 31.69 -4.93 -7.83
N LEU A 214 30.80 -5.78 -7.31
CA LEU A 214 30.29 -6.95 -8.05
C LEU A 214 29.46 -6.53 -9.25
N LEU A 215 28.63 -5.50 -9.11
CA LEU A 215 27.82 -4.94 -10.20
C LEU A 215 28.71 -4.33 -11.29
N ASP A 216 29.77 -3.60 -10.93
CA ASP A 216 30.73 -3.04 -11.89
C ASP A 216 31.49 -4.17 -12.64
N PHE A 217 31.93 -5.20 -11.90
CA PHE A 217 32.58 -6.36 -12.50
C PHE A 217 31.65 -7.14 -13.46
N LEU A 218 30.43 -7.39 -13.05
CA LEU A 218 29.42 -8.08 -13.88
C LEU A 218 29.06 -7.26 -15.13
N LYS A 219 29.02 -5.93 -15.03
CA LYS A 219 28.76 -5.03 -16.17
C LYS A 219 29.89 -5.10 -17.20
N ASP A 220 31.13 -5.12 -16.77
CA ASP A 220 32.28 -5.22 -17.67
C ASP A 220 32.37 -6.58 -18.36
N ASP A 221 32.07 -7.66 -17.61
CA ASP A 221 31.99 -9.02 -18.18
C ASP A 221 30.82 -9.14 -19.17
N ALA A 222 29.66 -8.56 -18.83
CA ALA A 222 28.50 -8.54 -19.72
C ALA A 222 28.79 -7.79 -21.04
N LYS A 223 29.48 -6.65 -20.99
CA LYS A 223 29.91 -5.92 -22.20
C LYS A 223 30.88 -6.74 -23.07
N ARG A 224 31.76 -7.55 -22.47
CA ARG A 224 32.64 -8.45 -23.20
C ARG A 224 31.85 -9.59 -23.84
N LEU A 225 30.87 -10.14 -23.11
CA LEU A 225 30.00 -11.21 -23.58
C LEU A 225 29.11 -10.74 -24.74
N ALA A 226 28.59 -9.51 -24.69
CA ALA A 226 27.74 -8.91 -25.74
C ALA A 226 28.37 -8.95 -27.13
N LYS A 227 29.69 -8.95 -27.22
CA LYS A 227 30.42 -9.04 -28.48
C LYS A 227 30.46 -10.44 -29.11
N ARG A 228 30.04 -11.47 -28.36
CA ARG A 228 30.19 -12.89 -28.71
C ARG A 228 28.87 -13.67 -28.78
N ILE A 229 27.75 -13.00 -28.54
CA ILE A 229 26.42 -13.61 -28.47
C ILE A 229 25.51 -13.14 -29.59
N SER A 230 24.41 -13.87 -29.86
CA SER A 230 23.40 -13.55 -30.84
C SER A 230 22.64 -12.25 -30.52
N GLN A 231 21.91 -11.69 -31.50
CA GLN A 231 21.09 -10.50 -31.30
C GLN A 231 20.05 -10.68 -30.21
N GLU A 232 19.36 -11.83 -30.18
CA GLU A 232 18.33 -12.14 -29.17
C GLU A 232 18.91 -12.26 -27.75
N GLU A 233 20.07 -12.87 -27.62
CA GLU A 233 20.78 -12.96 -26.34
C GLU A 233 21.33 -11.61 -25.89
N ARG A 234 21.68 -10.73 -26.84
CA ARG A 234 22.13 -9.38 -26.57
C ARG A 234 21.01 -8.52 -25.98
N GLU A 235 19.79 -8.63 -26.51
CA GLU A 235 18.62 -7.96 -25.94
C GLU A 235 18.34 -8.41 -24.50
N LYS A 236 18.48 -9.70 -24.19
CA LYS A 236 18.36 -10.20 -22.81
C LYS A 236 19.45 -9.62 -21.92
N LEU A 237 20.67 -9.54 -22.42
CA LEU A 237 21.81 -8.97 -21.67
C LEU A 237 21.65 -7.47 -21.43
N ASP A 238 21.11 -6.73 -22.40
CA ASP A 238 20.81 -5.30 -22.24
C ASP A 238 19.74 -5.05 -21.16
N HIS A 239 18.73 -5.93 -21.06
CA HIS A 239 17.77 -5.89 -19.96
C HIS A 239 18.43 -6.14 -18.58
N TYR A 240 19.41 -7.06 -18.50
CA TYR A 240 20.18 -7.27 -17.27
C TYR A 240 21.05 -6.06 -16.92
N LEU A 241 21.71 -5.45 -17.91
CA LEU A 241 22.51 -4.26 -17.70
C LEU A 241 21.68 -3.07 -17.25
N ALA A 242 20.49 -2.86 -17.83
CA ALA A 242 19.55 -1.84 -17.39
C ALA A 242 19.08 -2.05 -15.94
N ALA A 243 18.88 -3.30 -15.52
CA ALA A 243 18.56 -3.62 -14.13
C ALA A 243 19.72 -3.27 -13.18
N PHE A 244 20.97 -3.52 -13.57
CA PHE A 244 22.14 -3.13 -12.78
C PHE A 244 22.28 -1.60 -12.65
N ASP A 245 22.08 -0.87 -13.74
CA ASP A 245 22.12 0.60 -13.71
C ASP A 245 21.01 1.17 -12.81
N SER A 246 19.84 0.57 -12.81
CA SER A 246 18.73 0.92 -11.92
C SER A 246 19.06 0.68 -10.43
N VAL A 247 19.72 -0.45 -10.11
CA VAL A 247 20.18 -0.72 -8.73
C VAL A 247 21.25 0.30 -8.31
N ARG A 248 22.17 0.66 -9.18
CA ARG A 248 23.20 1.65 -8.92
C ARG A 248 22.61 3.03 -8.68
N ALA A 249 21.74 3.50 -9.57
CA ALA A 249 21.06 4.79 -9.42
C ALA A 249 20.33 4.89 -8.08
N ARG A 250 19.61 3.84 -7.70
CA ARG A 250 18.95 3.75 -6.39
C ARG A 250 19.96 3.83 -5.23
N ASN A 251 21.10 3.16 -5.33
CA ASN A 251 22.11 3.20 -4.30
C ASN A 251 22.72 4.59 -4.14
N ASP A 252 22.96 5.30 -5.23
CA ASP A 252 23.48 6.67 -5.23
C ASP A 252 22.43 7.63 -4.60
N GLU A 253 21.15 7.46 -4.90
CA GLU A 253 20.05 8.21 -4.30
C GLU A 253 19.95 7.97 -2.77
N LEU A 254 20.06 6.71 -2.33
CA LEU A 254 20.07 6.36 -0.91
C LEU A 254 21.23 7.00 -0.13
N VAL A 255 22.38 7.18 -0.76
CA VAL A 255 23.53 7.90 -0.15
C VAL A 255 23.17 9.37 0.09
N GLY A 256 22.48 10.02 -0.85
CA GLY A 256 22.00 11.41 -0.70
C GLY A 256 20.98 11.59 0.43
N MET A 257 20.22 10.55 0.76
CA MET A 257 19.18 10.57 1.79
C MET A 257 19.66 10.20 3.20
N LYS A 258 20.95 9.98 3.39
CA LYS A 258 21.55 9.42 4.62
C LYS A 258 21.12 10.14 5.91
N GLU A 259 21.09 11.47 5.92
CA GLU A 259 20.70 12.25 7.11
C GLU A 259 19.22 12.11 7.44
N ALA A 260 18.35 12.19 6.44
CA ALA A 260 16.91 12.02 6.61
C ALA A 260 16.58 10.61 7.15
N VAL A 261 17.24 9.60 6.59
CA VAL A 261 17.10 8.21 7.04
C VAL A 261 17.58 8.05 8.48
N ARG A 262 18.76 8.55 8.84
CA ARG A 262 19.29 8.46 10.22
C ARG A 262 18.36 9.07 11.25
N LYS A 263 17.72 10.17 10.91
CA LYS A 263 16.84 10.90 11.81
C LYS A 263 15.51 10.18 12.05
N ASN A 264 14.96 9.52 11.03
CA ASN A 264 13.61 8.99 11.03
C ASN A 264 13.54 7.46 11.06
N ALA A 265 14.68 6.76 10.89
CA ALA A 265 14.72 5.31 11.04
C ALA A 265 14.24 4.92 12.45
N PRO A 266 13.36 3.92 12.58
CA PRO A 266 12.97 3.44 13.89
C PRO A 266 14.16 2.77 14.60
N GLU A 267 14.15 2.78 15.94
CA GLU A 267 15.13 2.02 16.69
C GLU A 267 14.96 0.52 16.43
N PHE A 268 16.07 -0.15 16.17
CA PHE A 268 16.06 -1.60 16.01
C PHE A 268 15.85 -2.27 17.36
N SER A 269 14.80 -3.05 17.50
CA SER A 269 14.42 -3.71 18.74
C SER A 269 14.23 -5.22 18.56
N ASN A 270 14.16 -5.96 19.65
CA ASN A 270 13.88 -7.40 19.64
C ASN A 270 12.53 -7.77 18.99
N GLN A 271 11.60 -6.81 18.85
CA GLN A 271 10.33 -7.01 18.16
C GLN A 271 10.50 -7.34 16.67
N TYR A 272 11.62 -6.93 16.05
CA TYR A 272 11.93 -7.26 14.65
C TYR A 272 12.14 -8.77 14.41
N ALA A 273 12.56 -9.50 15.46
CA ALA A 273 12.69 -10.95 15.45
C ALA A 273 11.47 -11.68 16.06
N SER A 274 10.42 -10.95 16.43
CA SER A 274 9.24 -11.56 17.06
C SER A 274 8.58 -12.58 16.14
N THR A 275 8.20 -13.72 16.72
CA THR A 275 7.37 -14.74 16.08
C THR A 275 5.87 -14.48 16.29
N VAL A 276 5.52 -13.53 17.17
CA VAL A 276 4.14 -13.16 17.46
C VAL A 276 3.58 -12.34 16.29
N PHE A 277 2.49 -12.81 15.72
CA PHE A 277 1.95 -12.21 14.49
C PHE A 277 1.57 -10.72 14.67
N THR A 278 0.94 -10.35 15.78
CA THR A 278 0.56 -8.95 16.04
C THR A 278 1.75 -8.01 16.20
N ASP A 279 2.85 -8.47 16.76
CA ASP A 279 4.09 -7.69 16.86
C ASP A 279 4.67 -7.45 15.47
N ARG A 280 4.71 -8.51 14.65
CA ARG A 280 5.19 -8.42 13.26
C ARG A 280 4.38 -7.41 12.45
N VAL A 281 3.04 -7.44 12.56
CA VAL A 281 2.17 -6.45 11.92
C VAL A 281 2.55 -5.05 12.38
N SER A 282 2.65 -4.82 13.69
CA SER A 282 2.97 -3.50 14.26
C SER A 282 4.32 -2.98 13.76
N VAL A 283 5.36 -3.81 13.75
CA VAL A 283 6.69 -3.44 13.25
C VAL A 283 6.67 -3.07 11.77
N PHE A 284 5.91 -3.78 10.94
CA PHE A 284 5.79 -3.42 9.53
C PHE A 284 5.06 -2.10 9.29
N PHE A 285 4.08 -1.74 10.13
CA PHE A 285 3.48 -0.40 10.09
C PHE A 285 4.46 0.69 10.54
N ASP A 286 5.32 0.42 11.51
CA ASP A 286 6.38 1.34 11.92
C ASP A 286 7.42 1.53 10.81
N LEU A 287 7.86 0.45 10.15
CA LEU A 287 8.74 0.51 8.98
C LEU A 287 8.10 1.28 7.82
N ALA A 288 6.82 1.03 7.55
CA ALA A 288 6.06 1.75 6.54
C ALA A 288 6.04 3.26 6.80
N SER A 289 5.73 3.65 8.06
CA SER A 289 5.75 5.05 8.47
C SER A 289 7.11 5.70 8.21
N ALA A 290 8.18 5.05 8.65
CA ALA A 290 9.53 5.58 8.52
C ALA A 290 9.98 5.64 7.05
N ALA A 291 9.65 4.65 6.23
CA ALA A 291 9.99 4.63 4.81
C ALA A 291 9.30 5.76 4.03
N LEU A 292 8.04 6.08 4.36
CA LEU A 292 7.32 7.21 3.78
C LEU A 292 7.90 8.54 4.24
N ILE A 293 8.14 8.71 5.55
CA ILE A 293 8.66 9.97 6.12
C ILE A 293 10.05 10.28 5.60
N THR A 294 10.87 9.28 5.38
CA THR A 294 12.22 9.44 4.82
C THR A 294 12.21 9.63 3.30
N GLY A 295 11.08 9.39 2.62
CA GLY A 295 10.98 9.46 1.17
C GLY A 295 11.60 8.26 0.44
N LEU A 296 11.89 7.17 1.14
CA LEU A 296 12.44 5.95 0.53
C LEU A 296 11.46 5.28 -0.44
N THR A 297 10.17 5.47 -0.22
CA THR A 297 9.11 5.03 -1.13
C THR A 297 7.89 5.94 -1.02
N ASN A 298 7.15 6.05 -2.11
CA ASN A 298 5.88 6.75 -2.17
C ASN A 298 4.68 5.78 -2.23
N THR A 299 4.93 4.48 -2.43
CA THR A 299 3.85 3.48 -2.47
C THR A 299 4.21 2.24 -1.66
N ILE A 300 3.35 1.92 -0.71
CA ILE A 300 3.49 0.76 0.17
C ILE A 300 2.24 -0.11 0.08
N SER A 301 2.45 -1.42 -0.01
CA SER A 301 1.38 -2.41 0.07
C SER A 301 1.63 -3.35 1.25
N ILE A 302 0.70 -3.39 2.20
CA ILE A 302 0.77 -4.21 3.40
C ILE A 302 -0.29 -5.31 3.31
N ARG A 303 0.15 -6.57 3.26
CA ARG A 303 -0.72 -7.72 3.42
C ARG A 303 -1.00 -7.91 4.91
N ALA A 304 -2.05 -7.26 5.44
CA ALA A 304 -2.32 -7.20 6.88
C ALA A 304 -2.53 -8.57 7.53
N ASP A 305 -3.13 -9.52 6.79
CA ASP A 305 -3.25 -10.91 7.22
C ASP A 305 -3.42 -11.85 6.02
N TRP A 306 -3.49 -13.17 6.29
CA TRP A 306 -3.82 -14.21 5.35
C TRP A 306 -4.71 -15.27 6.02
N LEU A 307 -5.35 -16.11 5.22
CA LEU A 307 -6.32 -17.10 5.67
C LEU A 307 -5.78 -18.06 6.74
N SER A 308 -4.51 -18.48 6.65
CA SER A 308 -3.87 -19.37 7.63
C SER A 308 -3.44 -18.70 8.94
N VAL A 309 -3.51 -17.37 9.02
CA VAL A 309 -3.08 -16.63 10.20
C VAL A 309 -3.98 -16.94 11.40
N LYS A 310 -3.34 -17.14 12.56
CA LYS A 310 -3.99 -17.26 13.87
C LYS A 310 -3.57 -16.06 14.72
N TYR A 311 -4.56 -15.31 15.19
CA TYR A 311 -4.33 -14.19 16.09
C TYR A 311 -4.27 -14.70 17.56
N ALA A 312 -3.20 -15.48 17.86
CA ALA A 312 -3.03 -16.14 19.15
C ALA A 312 -3.02 -15.16 20.33
N THR A 313 -2.55 -13.93 20.14
CA THR A 313 -2.58 -12.84 21.13
C THR A 313 -4.00 -12.51 21.58
N PHE A 314 -5.00 -12.71 20.72
CA PHE A 314 -6.41 -12.49 21.02
C PHE A 314 -7.13 -13.79 21.42
N GLY A 315 -6.38 -14.85 21.73
CA GLY A 315 -6.93 -16.13 22.13
C GLY A 315 -7.25 -17.10 21.00
N PHE A 316 -7.08 -16.69 19.71
CA PHE A 316 -7.28 -17.58 18.55
C PHE A 316 -6.06 -18.48 18.33
N LYS A 317 -5.87 -19.48 19.21
CA LYS A 317 -4.69 -20.37 19.17
C LYS A 317 -4.80 -21.46 18.11
N ARG A 318 -6.00 -21.96 17.86
CA ARG A 318 -6.31 -23.02 16.89
C ARG A 318 -7.12 -22.50 15.70
N THR A 319 -7.94 -21.48 15.92
CA THR A 319 -8.81 -20.87 14.90
C THR A 319 -8.02 -19.88 14.04
N SER A 320 -7.91 -20.16 12.75
CA SER A 320 -7.32 -19.26 11.78
C SER A 320 -8.35 -18.24 11.24
N VAL A 321 -7.89 -17.24 10.51
CA VAL A 321 -8.77 -16.28 9.79
C VAL A 321 -9.72 -17.01 8.83
N HIS A 322 -9.27 -18.10 8.19
CA HIS A 322 -10.10 -18.96 7.37
C HIS A 322 -11.20 -19.65 8.19
N ASP A 323 -10.83 -20.24 9.33
CA ASP A 323 -11.77 -20.94 10.20
C ASP A 323 -12.84 -19.98 10.75
N ILE A 324 -12.47 -18.75 11.10
CA ILE A 324 -13.44 -17.69 11.48
C ILE A 324 -14.45 -17.45 10.35
N GLY A 325 -14.04 -17.57 9.10
CA GLY A 325 -14.93 -17.49 7.94
C GLY A 325 -16.01 -18.56 7.91
N HIS A 326 -15.72 -19.78 8.37
CA HIS A 326 -16.59 -20.95 8.32
C HIS A 326 -17.29 -21.27 9.64
N GLN A 327 -16.64 -21.08 10.77
CA GLN A 327 -17.14 -21.48 12.08
C GLN A 327 -18.14 -20.47 12.65
N LYS A 328 -19.10 -20.95 13.44
CA LYS A 328 -20.02 -20.09 14.19
C LYS A 328 -19.38 -19.49 15.43
N VAL A 329 -18.53 -20.28 16.10
CA VAL A 329 -17.84 -19.93 17.34
C VAL A 329 -16.38 -20.35 17.24
N THR A 330 -15.47 -19.52 17.71
CA THR A 330 -14.02 -19.72 17.72
C THR A 330 -13.57 -20.52 18.94
N ASP A 331 -12.30 -20.94 18.96
CA ASP A 331 -11.71 -21.71 20.07
C ASP A 331 -11.59 -20.93 21.40
N ASN A 332 -11.73 -19.60 21.37
CA ASN A 332 -11.83 -18.76 22.56
C ASN A 332 -13.28 -18.38 22.93
N GLY A 333 -14.28 -18.99 22.28
CA GLY A 333 -15.69 -18.79 22.60
C GLY A 333 -16.37 -17.58 21.94
N LEU A 334 -15.66 -16.77 21.15
CA LEU A 334 -16.27 -15.65 20.46
C LEU A 334 -17.09 -16.11 19.25
N LYS A 335 -18.20 -15.44 19.01
CA LYS A 335 -18.98 -15.60 17.77
C LYS A 335 -18.17 -15.04 16.59
N ARG A 336 -18.50 -15.49 15.37
CA ARG A 336 -17.84 -15.05 14.12
C ARG A 336 -17.74 -13.53 13.99
N ALA A 337 -18.81 -12.80 14.27
CA ALA A 337 -18.82 -11.35 14.15
C ALA A 337 -17.86 -10.71 15.16
N GLU A 338 -17.93 -11.12 16.42
CA GLU A 338 -17.05 -10.63 17.50
C GLU A 338 -15.57 -10.91 17.21
N ALA A 339 -15.26 -12.11 16.69
CA ALA A 339 -13.89 -12.45 16.31
C ALA A 339 -13.37 -11.56 15.16
N ARG A 340 -14.21 -11.27 14.17
CA ARG A 340 -13.88 -10.33 13.08
C ARG A 340 -13.70 -8.91 13.61
N ASP A 341 -14.48 -8.50 14.57
CA ASP A 341 -14.40 -7.19 15.21
C ASP A 341 -13.09 -6.99 15.96
N VAL A 342 -12.65 -8.00 16.72
CA VAL A 342 -11.34 -7.97 17.40
C VAL A 342 -10.20 -7.78 16.41
N ILE A 343 -10.19 -8.54 15.30
CA ILE A 343 -9.16 -8.45 14.27
C ILE A 343 -9.21 -7.09 13.58
N ARG A 344 -10.39 -6.64 13.17
CA ARG A 344 -10.58 -5.33 12.51
C ARG A 344 -10.12 -4.19 13.40
N LYS A 345 -10.53 -4.19 14.68
CA LYS A 345 -10.10 -3.18 15.65
C LYS A 345 -8.59 -3.07 15.70
N PHE A 346 -7.88 -4.18 15.82
CA PHE A 346 -6.42 -4.22 15.83
C PHE A 346 -5.82 -3.62 14.54
N GLN A 347 -6.32 -4.04 13.36
CA GLN A 347 -5.81 -3.55 12.08
C GLN A 347 -6.06 -2.03 11.93
N VAL A 348 -7.24 -1.56 12.32
CA VAL A 348 -7.60 -0.14 12.29
C VAL A 348 -6.77 0.69 13.28
N GLU A 349 -6.43 0.14 14.43
CA GLU A 349 -5.50 0.77 15.37
C GLU A 349 -4.09 0.96 14.77
N GLN A 350 -3.59 0.01 13.97
CA GLN A 350 -2.32 0.19 13.26
C GLN A 350 -2.42 1.29 12.19
N ILE A 351 -3.53 1.35 11.45
CA ILE A 351 -3.80 2.41 10.48
C ILE A 351 -3.86 3.78 11.18
N ALA A 352 -4.54 3.88 12.32
CA ALA A 352 -4.63 5.11 13.09
C ALA A 352 -3.25 5.59 13.60
N LYS A 353 -2.38 4.66 14.05
CA LYS A 353 -0.99 4.97 14.43
C LYS A 353 -0.18 5.52 13.25
N LEU A 354 -0.28 4.87 12.09
CA LEU A 354 0.35 5.34 10.85
C LEU A 354 -0.15 6.74 10.47
N ALA A 355 -1.47 6.93 10.42
CA ALA A 355 -2.08 8.22 10.09
C ALA A 355 -1.65 9.32 11.08
N LYS A 356 -1.64 9.04 12.38
CA LYS A 356 -1.18 9.97 13.42
C LYS A 356 0.28 10.40 13.20
N ARG A 357 1.15 9.44 12.86
CA ARG A 357 2.55 9.71 12.62
C ARG A 357 2.74 10.58 11.37
N LEU A 358 2.03 10.30 10.28
CA LEU A 358 2.08 11.11 9.06
C LEU A 358 1.47 12.50 9.28
N LYS A 359 0.39 12.61 10.08
CA LYS A 359 -0.22 13.90 10.44
C LYS A 359 0.70 14.77 11.30
N SER A 360 1.66 14.19 12.02
CA SER A 360 2.63 14.94 12.83
C SER A 360 3.81 15.49 12.01
N VAL A 361 3.94 15.15 10.74
CA VAL A 361 5.00 15.62 9.85
C VAL A 361 4.47 16.78 9.00
N PRO A 362 4.96 18.03 9.20
CA PRO A 362 4.57 19.18 8.39
C PRO A 362 4.99 19.00 6.93
N GLU A 363 4.10 19.36 6.00
CA GLU A 363 4.40 19.34 4.56
C GLU A 363 3.61 20.46 3.86
N GLY A 364 4.30 21.55 3.48
CA GLY A 364 3.67 22.77 2.99
C GLY A 364 2.78 23.43 4.04
N ASP A 365 1.57 23.81 3.62
CA ASP A 365 0.55 24.39 4.50
C ASP A 365 -0.25 23.32 5.27
N GLY A 366 0.07 22.06 5.09
CA GLY A 366 -0.60 20.92 5.71
C GLY A 366 0.39 19.95 6.35
N THR A 367 0.06 18.67 6.23
CA THR A 367 0.85 17.57 6.79
C THR A 367 1.10 16.49 5.73
N MET A 368 2.03 15.59 6.01
CA MET A 368 2.30 14.47 5.14
C MET A 368 1.05 13.57 4.94
N LEU A 369 0.13 13.52 5.90
CA LEU A 369 -1.13 12.79 5.76
C LEU A 369 -2.01 13.38 4.66
N ASP A 370 -1.98 14.70 4.44
CA ASP A 370 -2.75 15.33 3.37
C ASP A 370 -2.30 14.87 1.98
N ASN A 371 -1.01 14.55 1.82
CA ASN A 371 -0.42 14.00 0.60
C ASN A 371 -0.27 12.47 0.61
N THR A 372 -0.87 11.78 1.59
CA THR A 372 -0.84 10.31 1.70
C THR A 372 -2.25 9.75 1.77
N MET A 373 -2.58 8.83 0.87
CA MET A 373 -3.85 8.10 0.88
C MET A 373 -3.65 6.70 1.43
N ILE A 374 -4.20 6.40 2.60
CA ILE A 374 -4.18 5.07 3.22
C ILE A 374 -5.50 4.39 2.87
N ILE A 375 -5.44 3.27 2.13
CA ILE A 375 -6.61 2.57 1.60
C ILE A 375 -6.70 1.19 2.27
N TYR A 376 -7.70 0.97 3.11
CA TYR A 376 -7.96 -0.29 3.78
C TYR A 376 -9.15 -1.00 3.16
N PHE A 377 -8.95 -2.25 2.75
CA PHE A 377 -9.98 -3.07 2.11
C PHE A 377 -9.64 -4.57 2.20
N SER A 378 -10.56 -5.42 1.76
CA SER A 378 -10.31 -6.86 1.64
C SER A 378 -10.07 -7.28 0.21
N ASP A 379 -9.21 -8.27 0.00
CA ASP A 379 -8.94 -8.88 -1.31
C ASP A 379 -10.09 -9.76 -1.84
N THR A 380 -11.17 -9.88 -1.10
CA THR A 380 -12.34 -10.69 -1.51
C THR A 380 -13.68 -9.96 -1.40
N GLY A 381 -13.68 -8.63 -1.19
CA GLY A 381 -14.91 -7.85 -1.01
C GLY A 381 -15.48 -7.95 0.42
N GLU A 382 -16.80 -8.08 0.54
CA GLU A 382 -17.52 -7.94 1.82
C GLU A 382 -17.47 -9.16 2.74
N ALA A 383 -17.23 -10.36 2.19
CA ALA A 383 -17.37 -11.61 2.94
C ALA A 383 -16.28 -12.63 2.61
N HIS A 384 -16.15 -13.64 3.47
CA HIS A 384 -15.20 -14.75 3.28
C HIS A 384 -15.44 -15.52 1.96
N HIS A 385 -16.70 -15.80 1.65
CA HIS A 385 -17.16 -16.35 0.36
C HIS A 385 -17.99 -15.31 -0.38
N SER A 386 -17.36 -14.17 -0.70
CA SER A 386 -18.03 -13.06 -1.34
C SER A 386 -18.42 -13.39 -2.79
N GLN A 387 -19.60 -12.94 -3.18
CA GLN A 387 -19.99 -12.83 -4.59
C GLN A 387 -19.40 -11.56 -5.23
N ARG A 388 -18.68 -10.74 -4.47
CA ARG A 388 -18.05 -9.46 -4.87
C ARG A 388 -19.02 -8.45 -5.47
N ARG A 389 -20.28 -8.51 -5.04
CA ARG A 389 -21.30 -7.53 -5.39
C ARG A 389 -21.25 -6.28 -4.51
N GLU A 390 -20.46 -6.37 -3.46
CA GLU A 390 -20.16 -5.28 -2.53
C GLU A 390 -18.65 -5.31 -2.22
N TRP A 391 -17.98 -4.15 -2.32
CA TRP A 391 -16.56 -4.04 -2.04
C TRP A 391 -16.26 -2.76 -1.29
N PRO A 392 -16.28 -2.79 0.04
CA PRO A 392 -16.11 -1.59 0.84
C PRO A 392 -14.64 -1.21 1.02
N PHE A 393 -14.42 0.10 1.17
CA PHE A 393 -13.12 0.71 1.42
C PHE A 393 -13.21 1.71 2.56
N VAL A 394 -12.10 1.81 3.32
CA VAL A 394 -11.86 2.90 4.25
C VAL A 394 -10.62 3.63 3.75
N VAL A 395 -10.73 4.92 3.49
CA VAL A 395 -9.66 5.78 3.01
C VAL A 395 -9.35 6.82 4.07
N VAL A 396 -8.08 6.97 4.46
CA VAL A 396 -7.64 7.95 5.46
C VAL A 396 -6.56 8.84 4.86
N GLY A 397 -6.69 10.15 4.99
CA GLY A 397 -5.79 11.13 4.40
C GLY A 397 -6.09 11.43 2.93
N GLY A 398 -5.13 12.03 2.23
CA GLY A 398 -5.19 12.23 0.78
C GLY A 398 -5.93 13.48 0.31
N ARG A 399 -6.10 14.51 1.13
CA ARG A 399 -6.70 15.79 0.70
C ARG A 399 -5.97 16.44 -0.47
N GLY A 400 -4.65 16.25 -0.57
CA GLY A 400 -3.81 16.79 -1.65
C GLY A 400 -3.93 16.03 -2.98
N HIS A 401 -4.70 14.95 -3.05
CA HIS A 401 -4.83 14.11 -4.23
C HIS A 401 -5.96 14.56 -5.16
N LYS A 402 -6.14 15.80 -5.47
CA LYS A 402 -7.13 16.29 -6.46
C LYS A 402 -8.42 15.46 -6.52
N MET A 403 -8.94 15.10 -5.34
CA MET A 403 -10.13 14.26 -5.17
C MET A 403 -10.98 14.76 -4.00
N LYS A 404 -12.29 14.67 -4.14
CA LYS A 404 -13.28 15.05 -3.10
C LYS A 404 -13.54 13.88 -2.15
N ILE A 405 -12.55 13.49 -1.32
CA ILE A 405 -12.66 12.33 -0.42
C ILE A 405 -12.88 12.72 1.05
N ALA A 406 -12.40 13.89 1.48
CA ALA A 406 -12.34 14.25 2.88
C ALA A 406 -13.71 14.40 3.56
N GLY A 407 -13.88 13.76 4.71
CA GLY A 407 -15.05 13.88 5.58
C GLY A 407 -16.33 13.24 5.04
N ARG A 408 -16.23 12.18 4.22
CA ARG A 408 -17.40 11.63 3.49
C ARG A 408 -17.69 10.17 3.79
N TYR A 409 -18.97 9.85 3.89
CA TYR A 409 -19.52 8.51 3.66
C TYR A 409 -20.20 8.51 2.29
N LEU A 410 -19.68 7.70 1.37
CA LEU A 410 -20.19 7.59 0.01
C LEU A 410 -20.60 6.14 -0.26
N ARG A 411 -21.85 5.94 -0.68
CA ARG A 411 -22.35 4.61 -1.02
C ARG A 411 -23.09 4.64 -2.34
N TYR A 412 -22.62 3.86 -3.29
CA TYR A 412 -23.27 3.67 -4.59
C TYR A 412 -24.47 2.72 -4.49
N PRO A 413 -25.41 2.80 -5.46
CA PRO A 413 -26.50 1.85 -5.57
C PRO A 413 -26.01 0.40 -5.61
N LYS A 414 -26.82 -0.52 -5.10
CA LYS A 414 -26.51 -1.96 -5.11
C LYS A 414 -26.23 -2.49 -6.52
N TYR A 415 -25.52 -3.59 -6.58
CA TYR A 415 -25.25 -4.34 -7.79
C TYR A 415 -26.50 -4.51 -8.66
N THR A 416 -26.38 -4.25 -9.95
CA THR A 416 -27.45 -4.21 -10.98
C THR A 416 -28.39 -3.02 -10.96
N ASN A 417 -28.41 -2.18 -9.94
CA ASN A 417 -29.26 -0.99 -9.93
C ASN A 417 -28.65 0.12 -10.81
N GLU A 418 -29.49 0.98 -11.33
CA GLU A 418 -29.07 2.18 -12.04
C GLU A 418 -28.14 3.03 -11.16
N GLY A 419 -27.07 3.56 -11.74
CA GLY A 419 -26.05 4.33 -11.02
C GLY A 419 -25.05 3.47 -10.24
N HIS A 420 -25.16 2.14 -10.26
CA HIS A 420 -24.14 1.26 -9.68
C HIS A 420 -22.77 1.48 -10.33
N LYS A 421 -21.71 1.35 -9.53
CA LYS A 421 -20.32 1.49 -9.96
C LYS A 421 -19.47 0.30 -9.48
N THR A 422 -18.26 0.17 -10.03
CA THR A 422 -17.33 -0.93 -9.73
C THR A 422 -16.05 -0.42 -9.09
N ILE A 423 -15.25 -1.32 -8.53
CA ILE A 423 -13.90 -0.98 -8.06
C ILE A 423 -13.00 -0.52 -9.22
N GLY A 424 -13.31 -0.89 -10.46
CA GLY A 424 -12.63 -0.37 -11.66
C GLY A 424 -12.84 1.13 -11.83
N ASN A 425 -14.06 1.66 -11.59
CA ASN A 425 -14.32 3.09 -11.58
C ASN A 425 -13.54 3.80 -10.46
N TRP A 426 -13.49 3.22 -9.27
CA TRP A 426 -12.74 3.75 -8.13
C TRP A 426 -11.23 3.81 -8.43
N TYR A 427 -10.64 2.75 -8.96
CA TYR A 427 -9.22 2.71 -9.31
C TYR A 427 -8.88 3.65 -10.47
N ASN A 428 -9.79 3.77 -11.43
CA ASN A 428 -9.67 4.77 -12.50
C ASN A 428 -9.66 6.20 -11.95
N THR A 429 -10.51 6.49 -10.95
CA THR A 429 -10.54 7.80 -10.26
C THR A 429 -9.20 8.10 -9.59
N ILE A 430 -8.67 7.17 -8.82
CA ILE A 430 -7.36 7.33 -8.15
C ILE A 430 -6.27 7.57 -9.18
N LEU A 431 -6.23 6.74 -10.23
CA LEU A 431 -5.18 6.77 -11.23
C LEU A 431 -5.16 8.11 -11.99
N GLN A 432 -6.32 8.54 -12.51
CA GLN A 432 -6.45 9.80 -13.25
C GLN A 432 -6.16 11.03 -12.38
N ALA A 433 -6.65 11.06 -11.14
CA ALA A 433 -6.39 12.15 -10.20
C ALA A 433 -4.88 12.30 -9.89
N ASN A 434 -4.10 11.24 -10.07
CA ASN A 434 -2.68 11.20 -9.77
C ASN A 434 -1.78 11.16 -11.02
N GLY A 435 -2.29 11.62 -12.16
CA GLY A 435 -1.50 11.80 -13.38
C GLY A 435 -1.39 10.56 -14.27
N GLY A 436 -2.17 9.52 -13.96
CA GLY A 436 -2.28 8.34 -14.81
C GLY A 436 -3.05 8.61 -16.09
N PRO A 437 -3.08 7.62 -17.01
CA PRO A 437 -3.73 7.77 -18.30
C PRO A 437 -5.24 8.02 -18.16
N ASN A 438 -5.77 8.86 -19.03
CA ASN A 438 -7.21 8.99 -19.19
C ASN A 438 -7.73 7.77 -19.95
N GLN A 439 -8.50 6.92 -19.27
CA GLN A 439 -9.04 5.69 -19.84
C GLN A 439 -10.52 5.53 -19.44
N ASP A 440 -11.27 4.86 -20.29
CA ASP A 440 -12.70 4.66 -20.05
C ASP A 440 -12.97 3.78 -18.82
N HIS A 441 -12.10 2.82 -18.53
CA HIS A 441 -12.22 1.98 -17.34
C HIS A 441 -10.87 1.38 -16.95
N PHE A 442 -10.75 0.98 -15.69
CA PHE A 442 -9.60 0.27 -15.17
C PHE A 442 -9.88 -1.23 -15.12
N GLY A 443 -9.04 -2.02 -15.80
CA GLY A 443 -9.18 -3.47 -15.87
C GLY A 443 -10.36 -3.94 -16.72
N GLN A 444 -10.92 -5.09 -16.40
CA GLN A 444 -12.02 -5.73 -17.13
C GLN A 444 -13.38 -5.23 -16.65
N MET A 445 -14.26 -4.89 -17.58
CA MET A 445 -15.66 -4.56 -17.28
C MET A 445 -16.46 -5.82 -16.93
N ASP A 446 -17.43 -5.69 -16.02
CA ASP A 446 -18.35 -6.77 -15.68
C ASP A 446 -19.38 -6.97 -16.80
N ALA A 447 -19.27 -8.07 -17.52
CA ALA A 447 -20.17 -8.41 -18.62
C ALA A 447 -21.65 -8.59 -18.19
N LYS A 448 -21.92 -8.79 -16.89
CA LYS A 448 -23.29 -8.85 -16.34
C LYS A 448 -23.90 -7.49 -16.14
N LEU A 449 -23.11 -6.42 -16.18
CA LEU A 449 -23.54 -5.04 -16.03
C LEU A 449 -23.47 -4.26 -17.35
N LYS A 450 -23.53 -4.95 -18.50
CA LYS A 450 -23.42 -4.36 -19.85
C LYS A 450 -24.44 -3.26 -20.13
N ASP A 451 -25.58 -3.27 -19.42
CA ASP A 451 -26.67 -2.30 -19.59
C ASP A 451 -26.46 -1.03 -18.71
N LEU A 452 -25.40 -1.01 -17.88
CA LEU A 452 -25.02 0.13 -17.05
C LEU A 452 -23.80 0.84 -17.63
N ASP A 453 -23.76 2.17 -17.50
CA ASP A 453 -22.56 2.93 -17.85
C ASP A 453 -21.52 2.83 -16.72
N LEU A 454 -20.51 1.98 -16.94
CA LEU A 454 -19.38 1.74 -16.04
C LEU A 454 -18.11 2.44 -16.52
N ARG A 455 -18.21 3.37 -17.48
CA ARG A 455 -17.05 4.11 -17.98
C ARG A 455 -16.68 5.27 -17.06
N GLY A 456 -15.44 5.68 -17.19
CA GLY A 456 -14.89 6.83 -16.52
C GLY A 456 -14.60 6.65 -15.02
N PRO A 457 -14.12 7.71 -14.38
CA PRO A 457 -13.93 7.79 -12.94
C PRO A 457 -15.27 7.97 -12.21
N LEU A 458 -15.27 7.91 -10.90
CA LEU A 458 -16.41 8.26 -10.02
C LEU A 458 -16.55 9.78 -10.02
N SER A 459 -17.58 10.31 -10.68
CA SER A 459 -17.82 11.75 -10.88
C SER A 459 -17.95 12.52 -9.56
N GLU A 460 -18.51 11.88 -8.52
CA GLU A 460 -18.69 12.45 -7.19
C GLU A 460 -17.36 12.71 -6.48
N LEU A 461 -16.28 12.09 -6.93
CA LEU A 461 -14.94 12.18 -6.35
C LEU A 461 -13.97 13.04 -7.18
N THR A 462 -14.31 13.41 -8.40
CA THR A 462 -13.47 14.27 -9.24
C THR A 462 -13.60 15.75 -8.84
N VAL A 463 -12.50 16.51 -8.99
CA VAL A 463 -12.45 17.96 -8.71
C VAL A 463 -12.79 18.75 -9.96
#